data_2199a43f9c5581edd7160a0e654ea799
#
_entry.id   2199a43f9c5581edd7160a0e654ea799
#
_cell.length_a   1.000
_cell.length_b   1.000
_cell.length_c   1.000
_cell.angle_alpha   90.00
_cell.angle_beta   90.00
_cell.angle_gamma   90.00
#
_symmetry.space_group_name_H-M   'P 1'
#
loop_
_entity.id
_entity.type
_entity.pdbx_description
1 polymer ?
#
loop_
_entity_poly.entity_id
_entity_poly.type
_entity_poly.pdbx_seq_one_letter_code
_entity_poly.pdbx_strand_id
1 'polypeptide(L)'
;MAERFSRFSFGTKVYAEWRIIVEKENIITIHALGDSLVTAYGDDESNFIGGWGDHLWSFFDPDYVHVNVYAQGGRSSRSFLNEGRFVDNGNFTESDFPYNTGPAYNRIKAGDYVLMQFGHNDDNTKEKFTYVDRMTPLGIPDENGIYPTVVPDDSMKVPADDVPQEYAGLLRVEGHSEETIAEYVKKYEAVVASYGEKYWPYNCKATYKGYLKYYIDKVRELGATPVIVTSAARQYFKEGRIIAVPGHHGGSDKFGDFPYVRAAKQIAEQENAPVLDLFEYSRSLFEMLGEEDSKSLQSIKDKNGVTIGEKRHQRPAKWVEGYDEY
;
A
#
# COMPACT_ATOMS: atom_id res chain seq x y z
N MET A 1 -24.75 35.20 -0.92
CA MET A 1 -24.55 35.67 0.45
C MET A 1 -25.82 36.40 0.88
N ALA A 2 -26.67 35.76 1.66
CA ALA A 2 -27.87 36.37 2.19
C ALA A 2 -27.94 36.01 3.68
N GLU A 3 -27.58 36.98 4.52
CA GLU A 3 -27.72 36.89 5.96
C GLU A 3 -29.19 36.99 6.35
N ARG A 4 -29.71 36.04 7.10
CA ARG A 4 -30.97 36.17 7.80
C ARG A 4 -30.71 36.39 9.30
N PHE A 5 -30.94 37.60 9.76
CA PHE A 5 -31.05 37.91 11.19
C PHE A 5 -32.44 37.52 11.70
N SER A 6 -32.54 36.65 12.69
CA SER A 6 -33.77 36.41 13.44
C SER A 6 -33.70 37.10 14.80
N ARG A 7 -34.85 37.74 15.18
CA ARG A 7 -35.01 38.56 16.36
C ARG A 7 -34.92 37.77 17.67
N PHE A 8 -34.27 38.38 18.65
CA PHE A 8 -34.13 37.92 20.03
C PHE A 8 -35.38 38.14 20.87
N SER A 9 -35.73 37.15 21.71
CA SER A 9 -36.65 37.26 22.85
C SER A 9 -35.83 37.09 24.14
N PHE A 10 -36.10 37.91 25.11
CA PHE A 10 -35.42 37.93 26.41
C PHE A 10 -35.86 36.76 27.29
N GLY A 11 -34.89 35.97 27.79
CA GLY A 11 -35.14 35.04 28.91
C GLY A 11 -34.51 33.65 28.85
N THR A 12 -33.89 33.27 27.77
CA THR A 12 -33.19 31.97 27.67
C THR A 12 -31.81 32.10 27.11
N LYS A 13 -30.80 31.45 27.69
CA LYS A 13 -29.47 31.42 27.15
C LYS A 13 -29.53 30.84 25.74
N VAL A 14 -29.37 31.70 24.74
CA VAL A 14 -29.29 31.29 23.33
C VAL A 14 -27.84 30.94 23.07
N TYR A 15 -27.56 29.64 22.87
CA TYR A 15 -26.34 29.21 22.22
C TYR A 15 -26.54 29.45 20.71
N ALA A 16 -25.80 30.41 20.16
CA ALA A 16 -25.74 30.56 18.71
C ALA A 16 -25.00 29.35 18.13
N GLU A 17 -25.72 28.39 17.59
CA GLU A 17 -25.15 27.37 16.69
C GLU A 17 -24.79 28.07 15.37
N TRP A 18 -23.52 28.36 15.18
CA TRP A 18 -22.99 28.71 13.89
C TRP A 18 -22.93 27.44 13.02
N ARG A 19 -23.98 27.13 12.29
CA ARG A 19 -23.88 26.19 11.18
C ARG A 19 -23.28 26.95 10.01
N ILE A 20 -22.01 26.72 9.75
CA ILE A 20 -21.43 27.01 8.45
C ILE A 20 -22.10 26.02 7.49
N ILE A 21 -23.04 26.48 6.68
CA ILE A 21 -23.56 25.71 5.55
C ILE A 21 -22.44 25.76 4.51
N VAL A 22 -21.52 24.80 4.57
CA VAL A 22 -20.65 24.49 3.46
C VAL A 22 -21.55 23.81 2.44
N GLU A 23 -21.69 24.40 1.27
CA GLU A 23 -22.39 23.76 0.16
C GLU A 23 -21.79 22.37 -0.05
N LYS A 24 -22.63 21.34 -0.16
CA LYS A 24 -22.28 19.92 -0.25
C LYS A 24 -21.44 19.54 -1.49
N GLU A 25 -20.88 20.52 -2.20
CA GLU A 25 -20.29 20.34 -3.53
C GLU A 25 -18.85 19.84 -3.56
N ASN A 26 -18.16 19.74 -2.40
CA ASN A 26 -16.74 19.35 -2.38
C ASN A 26 -16.45 18.27 -1.33
N ILE A 27 -17.06 17.10 -1.48
CA ILE A 27 -16.61 15.92 -0.71
C ILE A 27 -15.26 15.50 -1.28
N ILE A 28 -14.24 15.50 -0.43
CA ILE A 28 -12.91 14.99 -0.77
C ILE A 28 -12.90 13.48 -0.58
N THR A 29 -12.38 12.74 -1.54
CA THR A 29 -12.16 11.31 -1.36
C THR A 29 -10.68 11.02 -1.14
N ILE A 30 -10.40 10.21 -0.12
CA ILE A 30 -9.08 9.64 0.13
C ILE A 30 -9.10 8.19 -0.37
N HIS A 31 -8.28 7.89 -1.36
CA HIS A 31 -8.10 6.54 -1.90
C HIS A 31 -6.84 5.92 -1.30
N ALA A 32 -6.96 4.74 -0.70
CA ALA A 32 -5.83 4.02 -0.11
C ALA A 32 -5.46 2.80 -0.94
N LEU A 33 -4.26 2.79 -1.52
CA LEU A 33 -3.68 1.70 -2.29
C LEU A 33 -2.58 1.02 -1.48
N GLY A 34 -2.43 -0.29 -1.61
CA GLY A 34 -1.34 -0.98 -0.95
C GLY A 34 -1.55 -2.47 -0.71
N ASP A 35 -0.88 -2.96 0.30
CA ASP A 35 -0.82 -4.36 0.70
C ASP A 35 -1.70 -4.68 1.94
N SER A 36 -1.37 -5.77 2.64
CA SER A 36 -2.10 -6.23 3.84
C SER A 36 -2.13 -5.24 4.99
N LEU A 37 -1.16 -4.32 5.07
CA LEU A 37 -1.16 -3.29 6.11
C LEU A 37 -2.17 -2.18 5.86
N VAL A 38 -2.64 -2.05 4.62
CA VAL A 38 -3.63 -1.06 4.21
C VAL A 38 -5.02 -1.67 4.06
N THR A 39 -5.09 -2.95 3.71
CA THR A 39 -6.33 -3.66 3.35
C THR A 39 -7.44 -3.46 4.38
N ALA A 40 -8.64 -3.14 3.90
CA ALA A 40 -9.87 -3.21 4.66
C ALA A 40 -10.36 -4.66 4.67
N TYR A 41 -10.25 -5.34 5.81
CA TYR A 41 -10.60 -6.75 5.95
C TYR A 41 -12.09 -7.00 6.23
N GLY A 42 -12.89 -5.94 6.28
CA GLY A 42 -14.32 -6.04 6.54
C GLY A 42 -14.66 -6.21 8.02
N ASP A 43 -15.95 -6.28 8.29
CA ASP A 43 -16.52 -6.31 9.65
C ASP A 43 -16.82 -7.73 10.15
N ASP A 44 -16.21 -8.76 9.57
CA ASP A 44 -16.33 -10.14 10.03
C ASP A 44 -15.84 -10.23 11.48
N GLU A 45 -16.74 -10.61 12.38
CA GLU A 45 -16.43 -10.76 13.82
C GLU A 45 -15.34 -11.80 14.11
N SER A 46 -15.07 -12.71 13.18
CA SER A 46 -13.98 -13.68 13.27
C SER A 46 -12.62 -13.11 12.86
N ASN A 47 -12.59 -11.94 12.24
CA ASN A 47 -11.37 -11.34 11.73
C ASN A 47 -10.80 -10.30 12.71
N PHE A 48 -9.65 -10.63 13.30
CA PHE A 48 -8.92 -9.78 14.23
C PHE A 48 -7.79 -8.98 13.54
N ILE A 49 -7.65 -9.11 12.22
CA ILE A 49 -6.63 -8.42 11.44
C ILE A 49 -7.26 -7.18 10.82
N GLY A 50 -6.64 -6.03 10.99
CA GLY A 50 -7.01 -4.77 10.35
C GLY A 50 -5.80 -4.11 9.71
N GLY A 51 -5.95 -3.62 8.47
CA GLY A 51 -5.01 -2.66 7.92
C GLY A 51 -5.33 -1.25 8.41
N TRP A 52 -4.40 -0.31 8.29
CA TRP A 52 -4.68 1.08 8.69
C TRP A 52 -5.79 1.72 7.84
N GLY A 53 -6.01 1.24 6.62
CA GLY A 53 -7.13 1.68 5.79
C GLY A 53 -8.50 1.41 6.39
N ASP A 54 -8.64 0.33 7.18
CA ASP A 54 -9.88 0.02 7.92
C ASP A 54 -10.26 1.09 8.95
N HIS A 55 -9.26 1.84 9.43
CA HIS A 55 -9.44 2.81 10.51
C HIS A 55 -9.30 4.26 10.04
N LEU A 56 -8.81 4.48 8.82
CA LEU A 56 -8.50 5.82 8.31
C LEU A 56 -9.73 6.75 8.33
N TRP A 57 -10.91 6.23 8.02
CA TRP A 57 -12.17 6.98 8.03
C TRP A 57 -12.48 7.60 9.38
N SER A 58 -12.06 7.00 10.50
CA SER A 58 -12.39 7.48 11.85
C SER A 58 -11.72 8.82 12.20
N PHE A 59 -10.76 9.26 11.41
CA PHE A 59 -10.07 10.54 11.59
C PHE A 59 -10.76 11.70 10.86
N PHE A 60 -11.83 11.45 10.11
CA PHE A 60 -12.48 12.45 9.28
C PHE A 60 -13.98 12.55 9.56
N ASP A 61 -14.54 13.73 9.31
CA ASP A 61 -15.98 13.91 9.29
C ASP A 61 -16.53 13.35 7.96
N PRO A 62 -17.48 12.40 8.02
CA PRO A 62 -18.04 11.75 6.83
C PRO A 62 -18.82 12.68 5.90
N ASP A 63 -19.26 13.81 6.41
CA ASP A 63 -19.97 14.81 5.59
C ASP A 63 -19.00 15.57 4.66
N TYR A 64 -17.68 15.46 4.86
CA TYR A 64 -16.65 16.19 4.11
C TYR A 64 -15.59 15.30 3.47
N VAL A 65 -15.34 14.12 4.05
CA VAL A 65 -14.27 13.24 3.57
C VAL A 65 -14.74 11.79 3.50
N HIS A 66 -14.66 11.20 2.33
CA HIS A 66 -14.85 9.77 2.13
C HIS A 66 -13.50 9.04 2.08
N VAL A 67 -13.47 7.78 2.46
CA VAL A 67 -12.27 6.94 2.41
C VAL A 67 -12.58 5.65 1.65
N ASN A 68 -11.91 5.45 0.53
CA ASN A 68 -11.98 4.23 -0.28
C ASN A 68 -10.67 3.44 -0.16
N VAL A 69 -10.77 2.15 0.13
CA VAL A 69 -9.61 1.26 0.28
C VAL A 69 -9.61 0.21 -0.84
N TYR A 70 -8.62 0.28 -1.72
CA TYR A 70 -8.41 -0.67 -2.83
C TYR A 70 -7.27 -1.66 -2.56
N ALA A 71 -6.64 -1.54 -1.40
CA ALA A 71 -5.52 -2.37 -1.03
C ALA A 71 -5.88 -3.85 -0.95
N GLN A 72 -4.94 -4.69 -1.31
CA GLN A 72 -5.10 -6.14 -1.30
C GLN A 72 -3.91 -6.79 -0.60
N GLY A 73 -4.20 -7.67 0.35
CA GLY A 73 -3.18 -8.41 1.07
C GLY A 73 -2.19 -9.13 0.17
N GLY A 74 -0.90 -9.02 0.47
CA GLY A 74 0.16 -9.69 -0.27
C GLY A 74 0.62 -9.01 -1.57
N ARG A 75 0.09 -7.84 -1.94
CA ARG A 75 0.49 -7.19 -3.19
C ARG A 75 1.71 -6.30 -2.99
N SER A 76 2.61 -6.36 -3.97
CA SER A 76 3.70 -5.41 -4.16
C SER A 76 3.25 -4.28 -5.09
N SER A 77 4.06 -3.24 -5.22
CA SER A 77 3.82 -2.18 -6.20
C SER A 77 3.68 -2.72 -7.63
N ARG A 78 4.45 -3.76 -7.97
CA ARG A 78 4.41 -4.44 -9.27
C ARG A 78 3.17 -5.32 -9.42
N SER A 79 2.92 -6.25 -8.51
CA SER A 79 1.80 -7.19 -8.65
C SER A 79 0.44 -6.51 -8.58
N PHE A 80 0.31 -5.43 -7.83
CA PHE A 80 -0.91 -4.61 -7.80
C PHE A 80 -1.25 -4.02 -9.18
N LEU A 81 -0.23 -3.57 -9.93
CA LEU A 81 -0.41 -3.07 -11.29
C LEU A 81 -0.67 -4.22 -12.27
N ASN A 82 0.10 -5.31 -12.19
CA ASN A 82 -0.03 -6.47 -13.06
C ASN A 82 -1.43 -7.11 -12.99
N GLU A 83 -2.04 -7.10 -11.81
CA GLU A 83 -3.39 -7.63 -11.58
C GLU A 83 -4.52 -6.66 -12.00
N GLY A 84 -4.21 -5.51 -12.58
CA GLY A 84 -5.22 -4.54 -12.99
C GLY A 84 -5.94 -3.82 -11.85
N ARG A 85 -5.38 -3.83 -10.64
CA ARG A 85 -6.03 -3.24 -9.46
C ARG A 85 -5.98 -1.71 -9.44
N PHE A 86 -5.04 -1.13 -10.15
CA PHE A 86 -4.96 0.32 -10.30
C PHE A 86 -5.59 0.77 -11.61
N VAL A 87 -5.06 0.35 -12.74
CA VAL A 87 -5.63 0.57 -14.08
C VAL A 87 -6.11 -0.78 -14.59
N ASP A 88 -7.32 -0.81 -15.14
CA ASP A 88 -7.84 -2.02 -15.75
C ASP A 88 -6.97 -2.46 -16.93
N ASN A 89 -6.50 -3.69 -16.87
CA ASN A 89 -5.71 -4.31 -17.93
C ASN A 89 -6.27 -5.68 -18.35
N GLY A 90 -7.50 -5.98 -17.94
CA GLY A 90 -8.18 -7.24 -18.21
C GLY A 90 -7.80 -8.39 -17.25
N ASN A 91 -6.90 -8.16 -16.30
CA ASN A 91 -6.49 -9.17 -15.32
C ASN A 91 -7.17 -9.00 -13.95
N PHE A 92 -7.98 -7.94 -13.79
CA PHE A 92 -8.63 -7.70 -12.51
C PHE A 92 -9.59 -8.83 -12.16
N THR A 93 -9.43 -9.34 -10.96
CA THR A 93 -10.38 -10.26 -10.32
C THR A 93 -10.91 -9.61 -9.06
N GLU A 94 -12.21 -9.75 -8.81
CA GLU A 94 -12.81 -9.26 -7.57
C GLU A 94 -12.06 -9.82 -6.36
N SER A 95 -11.96 -8.98 -5.34
CA SER A 95 -11.37 -9.37 -4.07
C SER A 95 -12.37 -10.13 -3.22
N ASP A 96 -11.90 -11.07 -2.40
CA ASP A 96 -12.69 -11.69 -1.34
C ASP A 96 -13.08 -10.68 -0.24
N PHE A 97 -12.52 -9.45 -0.30
CA PHE A 97 -12.81 -8.39 0.66
C PHE A 97 -13.89 -7.44 0.13
N PRO A 98 -14.93 -7.16 0.92
CA PRO A 98 -16.17 -6.51 0.48
C PRO A 98 -16.00 -5.07 -0.04
N TYR A 99 -14.87 -4.43 0.21
CA TYR A 99 -14.64 -3.03 -0.14
C TYR A 99 -13.75 -2.80 -1.35
N ASN A 100 -13.25 -3.85 -2.00
CA ASN A 100 -12.38 -3.74 -3.17
C ASN A 100 -13.17 -3.96 -4.47
N THR A 101 -13.79 -2.90 -4.95
CA THR A 101 -14.82 -2.92 -5.99
C THR A 101 -14.31 -2.57 -7.40
N GLY A 102 -13.08 -2.85 -7.73
CA GLY A 102 -12.53 -2.65 -9.09
C GLY A 102 -11.30 -1.76 -9.15
N PRO A 103 -10.82 -1.47 -10.37
CA PRO A 103 -9.63 -0.64 -10.55
C PRO A 103 -9.79 0.75 -9.95
N ALA A 104 -8.83 1.16 -9.12
CA ALA A 104 -8.90 2.42 -8.38
C ALA A 104 -8.93 3.65 -9.31
N TYR A 105 -8.18 3.60 -10.43
CA TYR A 105 -8.02 4.70 -11.37
C TYR A 105 -9.36 5.29 -11.85
N ASN A 106 -10.35 4.44 -12.12
CA ASN A 106 -11.66 4.87 -12.65
C ASN A 106 -12.50 5.65 -11.63
N ARG A 107 -12.11 5.67 -10.37
CA ARG A 107 -12.86 6.29 -9.28
C ARG A 107 -12.19 7.53 -8.69
N ILE A 108 -10.93 7.76 -9.02
CA ILE A 108 -10.17 8.93 -8.59
C ILE A 108 -10.62 10.15 -9.40
N LYS A 109 -10.87 11.26 -8.73
CA LYS A 109 -11.31 12.53 -9.32
C LYS A 109 -10.34 13.65 -8.99
N ALA A 110 -10.43 14.75 -9.72
CA ALA A 110 -9.67 15.96 -9.41
C ALA A 110 -10.01 16.48 -8.02
N GLY A 111 -8.98 16.79 -7.25
CA GLY A 111 -9.08 17.22 -5.85
C GLY A 111 -9.03 16.11 -4.81
N ASP A 112 -9.09 14.84 -5.21
CA ASP A 112 -8.92 13.69 -4.33
C ASP A 112 -7.46 13.51 -3.88
N TYR A 113 -7.28 12.69 -2.83
CA TYR A 113 -5.95 12.26 -2.35
C TYR A 113 -5.79 10.76 -2.55
N VAL A 114 -4.60 10.33 -2.98
CA VAL A 114 -4.29 8.91 -3.16
C VAL A 114 -3.09 8.55 -2.31
N LEU A 115 -3.32 7.81 -1.24
CA LEU A 115 -2.31 7.30 -0.33
C LEU A 115 -1.81 5.95 -0.83
N MET A 116 -0.49 5.81 -1.06
CA MET A 116 0.10 4.61 -1.65
C MET A 116 1.16 4.04 -0.74
N GLN A 117 0.93 2.83 -0.21
CA GLN A 117 1.88 2.11 0.63
C GLN A 117 2.23 0.77 0.02
N PHE A 118 3.47 0.62 -0.40
CA PHE A 118 4.08 -0.62 -0.88
C PHE A 118 5.47 -0.79 -0.27
N GLY A 119 6.04 -2.00 -0.35
CA GLY A 119 7.40 -2.29 0.12
C GLY A 119 7.54 -3.61 0.89
N HIS A 120 6.53 -4.04 1.65
CA HIS A 120 6.59 -5.29 2.40
C HIS A 120 6.64 -6.54 1.52
N ASN A 121 5.97 -6.50 0.37
CA ASN A 121 5.93 -7.62 -0.58
C ASN A 121 6.87 -7.41 -1.77
N ASP A 122 7.32 -6.20 -1.99
CA ASP A 122 8.30 -5.86 -3.03
C ASP A 122 9.67 -6.48 -2.71
N ASP A 123 10.04 -6.48 -1.44
CA ASP A 123 11.22 -7.16 -0.93
C ASP A 123 10.95 -8.66 -0.72
N ASN A 124 10.91 -9.40 -1.81
CA ASN A 124 10.72 -10.83 -1.76
C ASN A 124 11.91 -11.61 -2.34
N THR A 125 13.10 -11.08 -2.13
CA THR A 125 14.38 -11.62 -2.62
C THR A 125 14.90 -12.80 -1.81
N LYS A 126 14.03 -13.46 -0.99
CA LYS A 126 14.53 -14.34 0.04
C LYS A 126 14.53 -15.81 -0.25
N GLU A 127 15.43 -16.40 0.46
CA GLU A 127 15.79 -17.80 0.66
C GLU A 127 14.73 -18.87 0.32
N LYS A 128 13.46 -18.51 0.24
CA LYS A 128 12.37 -19.44 -0.07
C LYS A 128 11.59 -19.12 -1.34
N PHE A 129 11.81 -17.98 -1.97
CA PHE A 129 11.08 -17.55 -3.19
C PHE A 129 9.58 -17.86 -3.13
N THR A 130 8.94 -17.57 -1.99
CA THR A 130 7.57 -18.02 -1.74
C THR A 130 6.56 -17.25 -2.60
N TYR A 131 6.93 -16.02 -3.02
CA TYR A 131 6.05 -15.11 -3.74
C TYR A 131 6.80 -14.38 -4.85
N VAL A 132 7.33 -15.13 -5.77
CA VAL A 132 8.19 -14.65 -6.87
C VAL A 132 7.53 -13.61 -7.78
N ASP A 133 6.20 -13.66 -7.92
CA ASP A 133 5.38 -12.72 -8.68
C ASP A 133 5.31 -11.31 -8.05
N ARG A 134 5.65 -11.20 -6.78
CA ARG A 134 5.60 -9.94 -6.03
C ARG A 134 6.91 -9.17 -6.02
N MET A 135 8.02 -9.84 -6.32
CA MET A 135 9.34 -9.21 -6.29
C MET A 135 9.40 -8.02 -7.23
N THR A 136 9.83 -6.89 -6.70
CA THR A 136 10.01 -5.64 -7.45
C THR A 136 11.44 -5.17 -7.24
N PRO A 137 12.30 -5.18 -8.27
CA PRO A 137 13.70 -4.85 -8.09
C PRO A 137 13.90 -3.37 -7.71
N LEU A 138 14.84 -3.12 -6.82
CA LEU A 138 15.32 -1.76 -6.54
C LEU A 138 16.20 -1.22 -7.67
N GLY A 139 16.89 -2.11 -8.36
CA GLY A 139 17.99 -1.79 -9.25
C GLY A 139 19.27 -1.44 -8.48
N ILE A 140 20.35 -1.18 -9.22
CA ILE A 140 21.66 -0.84 -8.65
C ILE A 140 21.70 0.66 -8.38
N PRO A 141 21.88 1.10 -7.14
CA PRO A 141 21.97 2.53 -6.82
C PRO A 141 23.28 3.13 -7.36
N ASP A 142 23.24 4.40 -7.66
CA ASP A 142 24.43 5.18 -8.06
C ASP A 142 25.44 5.37 -6.90
N GLU A 143 26.47 6.15 -7.14
CA GLU A 143 27.52 6.45 -6.16
C GLU A 143 27.02 7.20 -4.93
N ASN A 144 25.87 7.89 -5.04
CA ASN A 144 25.22 8.63 -3.95
C ASN A 144 24.14 7.82 -3.25
N GLY A 145 23.92 6.57 -3.62
CA GLY A 145 22.89 5.71 -3.05
C GLY A 145 21.49 5.97 -3.60
N ILE A 146 21.39 6.65 -4.75
CA ILE A 146 20.11 6.92 -5.42
C ILE A 146 19.76 5.74 -6.31
N TYR A 147 18.62 5.10 -6.02
CA TYR A 147 18.12 4.00 -6.83
C TYR A 147 17.57 4.48 -8.18
N PRO A 148 17.68 3.67 -9.25
CA PRO A 148 17.16 4.03 -10.56
C PRO A 148 15.63 4.10 -10.55
N THR A 149 15.08 4.99 -11.40
CA THR A 149 13.65 5.14 -11.65
C THR A 149 13.34 4.68 -13.06
N VAL A 150 13.06 3.39 -13.23
CA VAL A 150 12.64 2.82 -14.51
C VAL A 150 11.15 2.57 -14.45
N VAL A 151 10.37 3.45 -15.09
CA VAL A 151 8.90 3.42 -15.06
C VAL A 151 8.40 2.28 -15.95
N PRO A 152 7.42 1.46 -15.51
CA PRO A 152 6.81 0.45 -16.36
C PRO A 152 6.03 1.11 -17.50
N ASP A 153 6.18 0.57 -18.70
CA ASP A 153 5.41 0.95 -19.89
C ASP A 153 4.94 -0.29 -20.67
N ASP A 154 4.08 -0.08 -21.66
CA ASP A 154 3.50 -1.18 -22.43
C ASP A 154 4.52 -2.02 -23.19
N SER A 155 5.69 -1.48 -23.52
CA SER A 155 6.79 -2.22 -24.17
C SER A 155 7.46 -3.22 -23.22
N MET A 156 7.24 -3.08 -21.92
CA MET A 156 7.75 -4.00 -20.88
C MET A 156 6.77 -5.13 -20.56
N LYS A 157 5.56 -5.12 -21.13
CA LYS A 157 4.64 -6.26 -21.02
C LYS A 157 5.13 -7.41 -21.88
N VAL A 158 5.26 -8.55 -21.27
CA VAL A 158 5.77 -9.77 -21.93
C VAL A 158 4.82 -10.93 -21.68
N PRO A 159 4.80 -11.95 -22.55
CA PRO A 159 4.13 -13.21 -22.23
C PRO A 159 4.57 -13.72 -20.87
N ALA A 160 3.65 -14.22 -20.10
CA ALA A 160 3.94 -14.69 -18.75
C ALA A 160 5.08 -15.73 -18.73
N ASP A 161 5.17 -16.58 -19.76
CA ASP A 161 6.20 -17.62 -19.90
C ASP A 161 7.61 -17.06 -20.11
N ASP A 162 7.75 -15.81 -20.58
CA ASP A 162 9.06 -15.17 -20.81
C ASP A 162 9.63 -14.56 -19.53
N VAL A 163 8.78 -14.22 -18.56
CA VAL A 163 9.17 -13.53 -17.32
C VAL A 163 10.22 -14.29 -16.49
N PRO A 164 10.14 -15.64 -16.33
CA PRO A 164 11.12 -16.40 -15.57
C PRO A 164 12.56 -16.18 -16.05
N GLN A 165 12.78 -16.13 -17.37
CA GLN A 165 14.11 -15.97 -17.96
C GLN A 165 14.66 -14.55 -17.76
N GLU A 166 13.81 -13.55 -17.82
CA GLU A 166 14.22 -12.16 -17.52
C GLU A 166 14.64 -12.00 -16.05
N TYR A 167 13.91 -12.63 -15.12
CA TYR A 167 14.31 -12.66 -13.71
C TYR A 167 15.63 -13.39 -13.48
N ALA A 168 15.86 -14.49 -14.17
CA ALA A 168 17.14 -15.19 -14.10
C ALA A 168 18.31 -14.26 -14.46
N GLY A 169 18.14 -13.42 -15.47
CA GLY A 169 19.12 -12.39 -15.84
C GLY A 169 19.39 -11.38 -14.73
N LEU A 170 18.32 -10.87 -14.09
CA LEU A 170 18.45 -9.95 -12.97
C LEU A 170 19.18 -10.58 -11.78
N LEU A 171 18.79 -11.79 -11.37
CA LEU A 171 19.39 -12.48 -10.24
C LEU A 171 20.89 -12.79 -10.47
N ARG A 172 21.31 -13.03 -11.72
CA ARG A 172 22.74 -13.16 -12.06
C ARG A 172 23.49 -11.86 -11.83
N VAL A 173 22.90 -10.73 -12.23
CA VAL A 173 23.50 -9.40 -11.98
C VAL A 173 23.60 -9.11 -10.48
N GLU A 174 22.66 -9.58 -9.71
CA GLU A 174 22.67 -9.47 -8.24
C GLU A 174 23.62 -10.47 -7.56
N GLY A 175 24.25 -11.37 -8.31
CA GLY A 175 25.27 -12.30 -7.82
C GLY A 175 24.72 -13.60 -7.20
N HIS A 176 23.49 -13.97 -7.48
CA HIS A 176 22.93 -15.25 -7.03
C HIS A 176 23.54 -16.45 -7.78
N SER A 177 23.60 -17.62 -7.11
CA SER A 177 24.08 -18.86 -7.74
C SER A 177 23.12 -19.39 -8.79
N GLU A 178 23.62 -20.10 -9.80
CA GLU A 178 22.76 -20.73 -10.83
C GLU A 178 21.76 -21.73 -10.23
N GLU A 179 22.09 -22.39 -9.11
CA GLU A 179 21.15 -23.27 -8.40
C GLU A 179 19.98 -22.46 -7.80
N THR A 180 20.28 -21.34 -7.14
CA THR A 180 19.27 -20.41 -6.61
C THR A 180 18.38 -19.86 -7.72
N ILE A 181 19.00 -19.50 -8.86
CA ILE A 181 18.26 -18.97 -10.01
C ILE A 181 17.34 -20.03 -10.62
N ALA A 182 17.80 -21.26 -10.76
CA ALA A 182 16.97 -22.34 -11.30
C ALA A 182 15.77 -22.64 -10.40
N GLU A 183 15.94 -22.63 -9.08
CA GLU A 183 14.83 -22.78 -8.14
C GLU A 183 13.82 -21.63 -8.27
N TYR A 184 14.29 -20.40 -8.41
CA TYR A 184 13.47 -19.24 -8.61
C TYR A 184 12.63 -19.33 -9.90
N VAL A 185 13.28 -19.64 -11.03
CA VAL A 185 12.62 -19.79 -12.33
C VAL A 185 11.52 -20.83 -12.25
N LYS A 186 11.80 -22.01 -11.69
CA LYS A 186 10.81 -23.06 -11.51
C LYS A 186 9.60 -22.64 -10.69
N LYS A 187 9.79 -21.86 -9.62
CA LYS A 187 8.69 -21.34 -8.81
C LYS A 187 7.89 -20.29 -9.57
N TYR A 188 8.57 -19.45 -10.36
CA TYR A 188 7.90 -18.45 -11.17
C TYR A 188 7.04 -19.09 -12.27
N GLU A 189 7.55 -20.12 -12.96
CA GLU A 189 6.79 -20.89 -13.94
C GLU A 189 5.50 -21.47 -13.36
N ALA A 190 5.54 -21.97 -12.12
CA ALA A 190 4.36 -22.47 -11.44
C ALA A 190 3.33 -21.37 -11.13
N VAL A 191 3.79 -20.15 -10.79
CA VAL A 191 2.92 -19.00 -10.59
C VAL A 191 2.28 -18.58 -11.92
N VAL A 192 3.08 -18.44 -12.97
CA VAL A 192 2.62 -18.09 -14.32
C VAL A 192 1.52 -19.05 -14.79
N ALA A 193 1.72 -20.35 -14.61
CA ALA A 193 0.73 -21.37 -14.98
C ALA A 193 -0.63 -21.17 -14.27
N SER A 194 -0.66 -20.50 -13.13
CA SER A 194 -1.90 -20.20 -12.40
C SER A 194 -2.71 -19.05 -12.97
N TYR A 195 -2.10 -18.14 -13.75
CA TYR A 195 -2.78 -16.97 -14.32
C TYR A 195 -3.44 -17.23 -15.68
N GLY A 196 -3.00 -18.22 -16.43
CA GLY A 196 -3.52 -18.58 -17.75
C GLY A 196 -3.02 -17.67 -18.90
N GLU A 197 -3.49 -17.93 -20.11
CA GLU A 197 -2.97 -17.37 -21.36
C GLU A 197 -3.14 -15.84 -21.55
N LYS A 198 -3.99 -15.20 -20.75
CA LYS A 198 -4.28 -13.77 -20.88
C LYS A 198 -3.43 -12.88 -19.95
N TYR A 199 -2.59 -13.48 -19.13
CA TYR A 199 -1.78 -12.72 -18.20
C TYR A 199 -0.51 -12.19 -18.87
N TRP A 200 -0.40 -10.88 -18.98
CA TRP A 200 0.75 -10.17 -19.54
C TRP A 200 1.34 -9.24 -18.48
N PRO A 201 2.19 -9.75 -17.60
CA PRO A 201 2.81 -8.93 -16.56
C PRO A 201 3.89 -8.01 -17.14
N TYR A 202 4.20 -6.94 -16.43
CA TYR A 202 5.43 -6.19 -16.67
C TYR A 202 6.65 -7.05 -16.32
N ASN A 203 7.68 -6.96 -17.15
CA ASN A 203 8.95 -7.63 -16.91
C ASN A 203 9.71 -7.02 -15.72
N CYS A 204 10.87 -7.59 -15.37
CA CYS A 204 11.69 -7.15 -14.24
C CYS A 204 12.59 -5.92 -14.52
N LYS A 205 12.46 -5.27 -15.67
CA LYS A 205 13.26 -4.07 -16.00
C LYS A 205 12.78 -2.84 -15.24
N ALA A 206 11.47 -2.75 -14.98
CA ALA A 206 10.93 -1.67 -14.17
C ALA A 206 11.32 -1.85 -12.71
N THR A 207 11.62 -0.74 -12.05
CA THR A 207 12.12 -0.72 -10.67
C THR A 207 11.03 -0.30 -9.68
N TYR A 208 11.24 -0.57 -8.40
CA TYR A 208 10.33 -0.15 -7.33
C TYR A 208 10.01 1.35 -7.38
N LYS A 209 11.02 2.20 -7.54
CA LYS A 209 10.82 3.64 -7.74
C LYS A 209 10.04 3.95 -9.01
N GLY A 210 10.28 3.19 -10.07
CA GLY A 210 9.57 3.33 -11.33
C GLY A 210 8.07 3.03 -11.18
N TYR A 211 7.69 1.99 -10.45
CA TYR A 211 6.29 1.70 -10.15
C TYR A 211 5.64 2.81 -9.32
N LEU A 212 6.32 3.30 -8.27
CA LEU A 212 5.80 4.42 -7.48
C LEU A 212 5.63 5.68 -8.33
N LYS A 213 6.59 5.97 -9.22
CA LYS A 213 6.46 7.08 -10.17
C LYS A 213 5.27 6.91 -11.11
N TYR A 214 5.06 5.71 -11.64
CA TYR A 214 3.90 5.41 -12.47
C TYR A 214 2.58 5.79 -11.77
N TYR A 215 2.41 5.38 -10.51
CA TYR A 215 1.24 5.75 -9.73
C TYR A 215 1.14 7.25 -9.50
N ILE A 216 2.24 7.92 -9.15
CA ILE A 216 2.29 9.38 -8.95
C ILE A 216 1.82 10.10 -10.21
N ASP A 217 2.38 9.73 -11.38
CA ASP A 217 2.06 10.37 -12.66
C ASP A 217 0.57 10.16 -13.01
N LYS A 218 0.08 8.94 -12.89
CA LYS A 218 -1.31 8.61 -13.19
C LYS A 218 -2.32 9.30 -12.26
N VAL A 219 -2.01 9.44 -11.00
CA VAL A 219 -2.84 10.20 -10.05
C VAL A 219 -2.88 11.68 -10.41
N ARG A 220 -1.74 12.25 -10.79
CA ARG A 220 -1.66 13.66 -11.22
C ARG A 220 -2.38 13.92 -12.53
N GLU A 221 -2.35 12.98 -13.48
CA GLU A 221 -3.13 13.06 -14.73
C GLU A 221 -4.63 13.26 -14.46
N LEU A 222 -5.15 12.72 -13.37
CA LEU A 222 -6.54 12.88 -12.93
C LEU A 222 -6.80 14.17 -12.14
N GLY A 223 -5.77 14.97 -11.88
CA GLY A 223 -5.88 16.18 -11.04
C GLY A 223 -5.96 15.89 -9.53
N ALA A 224 -5.64 14.67 -9.10
CA ALA A 224 -5.59 14.28 -7.70
C ALA A 224 -4.18 14.43 -7.11
N THR A 225 -4.08 14.38 -5.79
CA THR A 225 -2.82 14.52 -5.05
C THR A 225 -2.27 13.15 -4.65
N PRO A 226 -1.13 12.68 -5.21
CA PRO A 226 -0.48 11.47 -4.76
C PRO A 226 0.26 11.70 -3.44
N VAL A 227 0.16 10.74 -2.51
CA VAL A 227 0.85 10.75 -1.23
C VAL A 227 1.57 9.42 -1.05
N ILE A 228 2.87 9.44 -0.87
CA ILE A 228 3.65 8.24 -0.56
C ILE A 228 3.54 7.95 0.94
N VAL A 229 3.18 6.71 1.28
CA VAL A 229 3.22 6.22 2.65
C VAL A 229 4.31 5.16 2.73
N THR A 230 5.34 5.38 3.56
CA THR A 230 6.38 4.36 3.73
C THR A 230 5.80 3.15 4.47
N SER A 231 6.21 1.94 4.08
CA SER A 231 5.74 0.72 4.74
C SER A 231 6.15 0.69 6.22
N ALA A 232 5.23 0.30 7.10
CA ALA A 232 5.50 0.22 8.53
C ALA A 232 6.69 -0.71 8.86
N ALA A 233 7.40 -0.40 9.93
CA ALA A 233 8.48 -1.25 10.43
C ALA A 233 7.95 -2.63 10.86
N ARG A 234 8.80 -3.65 10.75
CA ARG A 234 8.55 -4.95 11.36
C ARG A 234 9.27 -5.03 12.71
N GLN A 235 8.71 -5.82 13.62
CA GLN A 235 9.21 -5.93 15.00
C GLN A 235 10.40 -6.90 15.10
N TYR A 236 11.47 -6.67 14.33
CA TYR A 236 12.74 -7.39 14.48
C TYR A 236 13.64 -6.60 15.41
N PHE A 237 13.69 -7.03 16.66
CA PHE A 237 14.45 -6.36 17.69
C PHE A 237 15.85 -6.93 17.89
N LYS A 238 16.79 -6.05 18.19
CA LYS A 238 18.09 -6.36 18.80
C LYS A 238 18.46 -5.24 19.73
N GLU A 239 18.75 -5.59 20.99
CA GLU A 239 19.15 -4.62 22.03
C GLU A 239 18.19 -3.42 22.17
N GLY A 240 16.87 -3.70 22.08
CA GLY A 240 15.82 -2.69 22.19
C GLY A 240 15.61 -1.80 20.94
N ARG A 241 16.29 -2.10 19.84
CA ARG A 241 16.18 -1.37 18.58
C ARG A 241 15.62 -2.24 17.46
N ILE A 242 14.85 -1.64 16.58
CA ILE A 242 14.42 -2.27 15.35
C ILE A 242 15.59 -2.33 14.37
N ILE A 243 15.91 -3.53 13.89
CA ILE A 243 17.04 -3.79 13.02
C ILE A 243 16.61 -4.16 11.60
N ALA A 244 17.48 -3.86 10.65
CA ALA A 244 17.42 -4.41 9.31
C ALA A 244 17.83 -5.89 9.33
N VAL A 245 16.98 -6.73 8.77
CA VAL A 245 17.28 -8.13 8.51
C VAL A 245 16.88 -8.44 7.08
N PRO A 246 17.44 -9.48 6.45
CA PRO A 246 16.99 -9.90 5.15
C PRO A 246 15.44 -10.03 5.15
N GLY A 247 14.65 -9.33 4.23
CA GLY A 247 13.23 -9.23 4.13
C GLY A 247 12.52 -8.29 5.06
N HIS A 248 13.27 -7.48 5.68
CA HIS A 248 12.76 -6.29 6.32
C HIS A 248 13.15 -5.07 5.47
N HIS A 249 12.32 -4.78 4.48
CA HIS A 249 12.49 -3.67 3.54
C HIS A 249 13.85 -3.67 2.83
N GLY A 250 14.32 -4.85 2.42
CA GLY A 250 15.57 -5.05 1.71
C GLY A 250 16.80 -5.27 2.60
N GLY A 251 16.61 -5.38 3.92
CA GLY A 251 17.73 -5.52 4.84
C GLY A 251 18.63 -4.28 4.85
N SER A 252 19.92 -4.47 4.55
CA SER A 252 20.91 -3.39 4.46
C SER A 252 21.70 -3.51 3.16
N ASP A 253 22.14 -2.38 2.64
CA ASP A 253 23.11 -2.29 1.57
C ASP A 253 24.28 -1.37 1.96
N LYS A 254 25.20 -1.11 1.02
CA LYS A 254 26.39 -0.25 1.29
C LYS A 254 26.05 1.20 1.70
N PHE A 255 24.82 1.65 1.49
CA PHE A 255 24.35 3.00 1.80
C PHE A 255 23.50 3.05 3.09
N GLY A 256 23.23 1.92 3.73
CA GLY A 256 22.51 1.82 4.99
C GLY A 256 21.35 0.85 4.99
N ASP A 257 20.53 0.95 6.04
CA ASP A 257 19.41 0.06 6.30
C ASP A 257 18.15 0.42 5.51
N PHE A 258 17.28 -0.56 5.32
CA PHE A 258 15.94 -0.42 4.77
C PHE A 258 15.87 0.22 3.38
N PRO A 259 16.55 -0.34 2.37
CA PRO A 259 16.65 0.24 1.04
C PRO A 259 15.31 0.53 0.35
N TYR A 260 14.26 -0.28 0.54
CA TYR A 260 12.92 0.02 0.00
C TYR A 260 12.29 1.27 0.63
N VAL A 261 12.50 1.50 1.93
CA VAL A 261 12.03 2.72 2.61
C VAL A 261 12.77 3.94 2.08
N ARG A 262 14.10 3.83 1.90
CA ARG A 262 14.90 4.91 1.30
C ARG A 262 14.46 5.22 -0.13
N ALA A 263 14.25 4.19 -0.94
CA ALA A 263 13.78 4.37 -2.32
C ALA A 263 12.41 5.06 -2.41
N ALA A 264 11.48 4.71 -1.51
CA ALA A 264 10.18 5.39 -1.42
C ALA A 264 10.31 6.88 -1.08
N LYS A 265 11.19 7.22 -0.13
CA LYS A 265 11.47 8.63 0.22
C LYS A 265 12.17 9.37 -0.94
N GLN A 266 13.13 8.73 -1.61
CA GLN A 266 13.82 9.31 -2.76
C GLN A 266 12.87 9.67 -3.90
N ILE A 267 11.94 8.78 -4.27
CA ILE A 267 11.00 9.10 -5.34
C ILE A 267 10.01 10.18 -4.94
N ALA A 268 9.57 10.19 -3.70
CA ALA A 268 8.69 11.24 -3.20
C ALA A 268 9.37 12.63 -3.24
N GLU A 269 10.64 12.71 -2.84
CA GLU A 269 11.45 13.93 -2.93
C GLU A 269 11.66 14.35 -4.39
N GLN A 270 12.08 13.43 -5.26
CA GLN A 270 12.33 13.69 -6.69
C GLN A 270 11.07 14.18 -7.41
N GLU A 271 9.92 13.64 -7.06
CA GLU A 271 8.64 14.02 -7.65
C GLU A 271 7.93 15.12 -6.88
N ASN A 272 8.50 15.67 -5.81
CA ASN A 272 7.84 16.64 -4.94
C ASN A 272 6.43 16.15 -4.51
N ALA A 273 6.33 14.89 -4.09
CA ALA A 273 5.12 14.28 -3.58
C ALA A 273 5.13 14.26 -2.04
N PRO A 274 4.01 14.54 -1.38
CA PRO A 274 3.92 14.42 0.07
C PRO A 274 4.29 13.03 0.57
N VAL A 275 4.91 12.94 1.75
CA VAL A 275 5.28 11.68 2.42
C VAL A 275 4.64 11.59 3.79
N LEU A 276 4.00 10.46 4.07
CA LEU A 276 3.67 10.01 5.41
C LEU A 276 4.69 8.93 5.81
N ASP A 277 5.62 9.26 6.69
CA ASP A 277 6.71 8.35 7.09
C ASP A 277 6.24 7.35 8.15
N LEU A 278 5.34 6.45 7.75
CA LEU A 278 4.80 5.42 8.62
C LEU A 278 5.88 4.47 9.15
N PHE A 279 6.97 4.26 8.37
CA PHE A 279 8.09 3.47 8.83
C PHE A 279 8.70 4.04 10.11
N GLU A 280 9.06 5.31 10.09
CA GLU A 280 9.71 5.96 11.22
C GLU A 280 8.78 6.09 12.43
N TYR A 281 7.50 6.41 12.20
CA TYR A 281 6.52 6.46 13.28
C TYR A 281 6.31 5.10 13.94
N SER A 282 6.13 4.03 13.15
CA SER A 282 5.96 2.68 13.70
C SER A 282 7.23 2.15 14.36
N ARG A 283 8.41 2.42 13.79
CA ARG A 283 9.69 2.09 14.39
C ARG A 283 9.84 2.74 15.75
N SER A 284 9.63 4.05 15.83
CA SER A 284 9.73 4.81 17.08
C SER A 284 8.72 4.32 18.12
N LEU A 285 7.49 4.01 17.73
CA LEU A 285 6.48 3.45 18.61
C LEU A 285 6.92 2.09 19.18
N PHE A 286 7.38 1.19 18.31
CA PHE A 286 7.82 -0.15 18.75
C PHE A 286 9.03 -0.07 19.66
N GLU A 287 10.02 0.76 19.35
CA GLU A 287 11.20 0.97 20.21
C GLU A 287 10.83 1.59 21.55
N MET A 288 9.86 2.51 21.58
CA MET A 288 9.36 3.12 22.83
C MET A 288 8.64 2.10 23.73
N LEU A 289 7.82 1.22 23.13
CA LEU A 289 7.12 0.16 23.86
C LEU A 289 8.05 -0.97 24.29
N GLY A 290 9.13 -1.18 23.54
CA GLY A 290 10.01 -2.33 23.70
C GLY A 290 9.47 -3.62 23.10
N GLU A 291 10.29 -4.66 23.07
CA GLU A 291 9.99 -5.90 22.36
C GLU A 291 8.74 -6.62 22.90
N GLU A 292 8.56 -6.69 24.20
CA GLU A 292 7.45 -7.43 24.80
C GLU A 292 6.12 -6.70 24.63
N ASP A 293 6.07 -5.41 24.97
CA ASP A 293 4.80 -4.66 24.92
C ASP A 293 4.35 -4.38 23.48
N SER A 294 5.30 -4.21 22.55
CA SER A 294 4.96 -4.02 21.12
C SER A 294 4.28 -5.23 20.50
N LYS A 295 4.49 -6.45 21.02
CA LYS A 295 3.80 -7.66 20.56
C LYS A 295 2.28 -7.58 20.73
N SER A 296 1.79 -6.80 21.69
CA SER A 296 0.36 -6.59 21.91
C SER A 296 -0.34 -5.87 20.73
N LEU A 297 0.43 -5.16 19.90
CA LEU A 297 -0.07 -4.50 18.69
C LEU A 297 -0.22 -5.46 17.49
N GLN A 298 0.14 -6.72 17.64
CA GLN A 298 -0.06 -7.75 16.62
C GLN A 298 -1.25 -8.64 16.97
N SER A 299 -1.81 -9.29 15.95
CA SER A 299 -2.75 -10.37 16.19
C SER A 299 -2.03 -11.52 16.93
N ILE A 300 -2.50 -11.85 18.13
CA ILE A 300 -1.93 -12.90 18.95
C ILE A 300 -2.63 -14.21 18.62
N LYS A 301 -1.88 -15.28 18.45
CA LYS A 301 -2.42 -16.64 18.35
C LYS A 301 -2.23 -17.37 19.67
N ASP A 302 -3.27 -18.08 20.10
CA ASP A 302 -3.17 -18.99 21.24
C ASP A 302 -2.32 -20.23 20.91
N LYS A 303 -2.12 -21.10 21.89
CA LYS A 303 -1.38 -22.37 21.73
C LYS A 303 -1.94 -23.32 20.68
N ASN A 304 -3.17 -23.13 20.23
CA ASN A 304 -3.85 -23.92 19.19
C ASN A 304 -3.80 -23.24 17.83
N GLY A 305 -3.14 -22.08 17.71
CA GLY A 305 -3.05 -21.30 16.49
C GLY A 305 -4.29 -20.44 16.19
N VAL A 306 -5.24 -20.37 17.16
CA VAL A 306 -6.44 -19.52 17.05
C VAL A 306 -6.08 -18.09 17.38
N THR A 307 -6.43 -17.16 16.50
CA THR A 307 -6.23 -15.73 16.75
C THR A 307 -7.12 -15.26 17.89
N ILE A 308 -6.52 -14.61 18.89
CA ILE A 308 -7.19 -14.02 20.04
C ILE A 308 -6.95 -12.52 20.05
N GLY A 309 -7.96 -11.74 20.43
CA GLY A 309 -7.89 -10.28 20.51
C GLY A 309 -9.24 -9.66 20.80
N GLU A 310 -9.28 -8.36 20.93
CA GLU A 310 -10.53 -7.63 21.01
C GLU A 310 -11.16 -7.52 19.61
N LYS A 311 -12.50 -7.56 19.56
CA LYS A 311 -13.24 -7.34 18.32
C LYS A 311 -12.98 -5.93 17.81
N ARG A 312 -12.82 -5.79 16.50
CA ARG A 312 -12.69 -4.48 15.87
C ARG A 312 -13.98 -3.67 16.04
N HIS A 313 -13.84 -2.35 16.14
CA HIS A 313 -14.99 -1.46 16.05
C HIS A 313 -15.61 -1.55 14.65
N GLN A 314 -16.90 -1.83 14.60
CA GLN A 314 -17.63 -1.86 13.33
C GLN A 314 -17.71 -0.44 12.73
N ARG A 315 -17.62 -0.35 11.42
CA ARG A 315 -17.88 0.90 10.70
C ARG A 315 -19.35 1.28 10.89
N PRO A 316 -19.68 2.56 11.09
CA PRO A 316 -21.06 3.01 11.06
C PRO A 316 -21.74 2.63 9.73
N ALA A 317 -22.98 2.17 9.75
CA ALA A 317 -23.73 1.73 8.57
C ALA A 317 -23.74 2.79 7.44
N LYS A 318 -23.79 4.08 7.80
CA LYS A 318 -23.71 5.20 6.83
C LYS A 318 -22.43 5.24 6.00
N TRP A 319 -21.37 4.55 6.42
CA TRP A 319 -20.12 4.43 5.68
C TRP A 319 -20.11 3.25 4.71
N VAL A 320 -20.97 2.27 4.96
CA VAL A 320 -21.13 1.11 4.08
C VAL A 320 -22.04 1.45 2.91
N GLU A 321 -23.11 2.22 3.16
CA GLU A 321 -24.07 2.65 2.12
C GLU A 321 -23.46 3.56 1.05
N GLY A 322 -22.44 4.36 1.37
CA GLY A 322 -21.74 5.21 0.39
C GLY A 322 -20.75 4.48 -0.52
N TYR A 323 -20.47 3.20 -0.28
CA TYR A 323 -19.59 2.40 -1.11
C TYR A 323 -20.26 1.86 -2.37
N ASP A 324 -21.58 1.69 -2.36
CA ASP A 324 -22.33 1.06 -3.46
C ASP A 324 -22.80 2.07 -4.55
N GLU A 325 -22.63 3.38 -4.34
CA GLU A 325 -23.12 4.43 -5.25
C GLU A 325 -22.04 5.12 -6.09
N TYR A 326 -20.79 4.63 -6.09
CA TYR A 326 -19.72 5.28 -6.87
C TYR A 326 -18.98 4.33 -7.80
#